data_04b217bfccdb429256af41638083e6a1
#
_entry.id   04b217bfccdb429256af41638083e6a1
#
_cell.length_a   1.000
_cell.length_b   1.000
_cell.length_c   1.000
_cell.angle_alpha   90.00
_cell.angle_beta   90.00
_cell.angle_gamma   90.00
#
_symmetry.space_group_name_H-M   'P 1'
#
loop_
_entity.id
_entity.type
_entity.pdbx_description
1 polymer ?
#
loop_
_entity_poly.entity_id
_entity_poly.type
_entity_poly.pdbx_seq_one_letter_code
_entity_poly.pdbx_strand_id
1 'polypeptide(L)'
;MGSSRLPGKVLADIGGFPQIEFLVRRIKSAKFLGRLVLATTHHDADDFVATLGKQLKVPVVRGPEEDVLSRFMMALETFPADIVVRVTGDNPLTSPEIFDIVVGHLIKEDLDYVHSPDAPYGGAVDAFKASALKICSDSTDSGFDREHINGYILKNMSAFQTEVAPLPEEWCRSDVRITVDTPEDQASIRELVARLGPRAPNAPIDQIIRVYDQISE
;
A
#
# COMPACT_ATOMS: atom_id res chain seq x y z
N MET A 1 9.47 -10.93 1.35
CA MET A 1 9.24 -12.42 1.32
C MET A 1 8.95 -13.00 2.71
N GLY A 2 9.18 -12.26 3.79
CA GLY A 2 9.16 -12.71 5.19
C GLY A 2 7.76 -12.96 5.82
N SER A 3 6.70 -13.12 5.05
CA SER A 3 5.39 -13.49 5.62
C SER A 3 5.47 -14.90 6.24
N SER A 4 5.26 -14.99 7.55
CA SER A 4 5.23 -16.28 8.26
C SER A 4 4.01 -17.13 7.91
N ARG A 5 2.88 -16.49 7.60
CA ARG A 5 1.60 -17.16 7.26
C ARG A 5 1.51 -17.65 5.82
N LEU A 6 2.13 -16.92 4.88
CA LEU A 6 2.13 -17.26 3.44
C LEU A 6 3.44 -16.80 2.80
N PRO A 7 4.54 -17.59 2.94
CA PRO A 7 5.84 -17.24 2.37
C PRO A 7 5.77 -17.04 0.85
N GLY A 8 6.40 -15.98 0.36
CA GLY A 8 6.42 -15.70 -1.08
C GLY A 8 5.12 -15.19 -1.69
N LYS A 9 4.11 -14.84 -0.89
CA LYS A 9 2.78 -14.37 -1.36
C LYS A 9 2.84 -13.29 -2.42
N VAL A 10 3.80 -12.36 -2.32
CA VAL A 10 3.97 -11.24 -3.27
C VAL A 10 4.32 -11.69 -4.69
N LEU A 11 4.76 -12.95 -4.86
CA LEU A 11 5.09 -13.55 -6.15
C LEU A 11 4.01 -14.49 -6.68
N ALA A 12 2.98 -14.76 -5.88
CA ALA A 12 1.89 -15.63 -6.28
C ALA A 12 1.17 -15.05 -7.50
N ASP A 13 0.76 -15.91 -8.42
CA ASP A 13 0.00 -15.50 -9.59
C ASP A 13 -1.38 -14.97 -9.20
N ILE A 14 -1.71 -13.79 -9.72
CA ILE A 14 -3.02 -13.16 -9.65
C ILE A 14 -3.36 -12.66 -11.06
N GLY A 15 -4.27 -13.36 -11.73
CA GLY A 15 -4.74 -12.98 -13.07
C GLY A 15 -3.64 -12.95 -14.14
N GLY A 16 -2.65 -13.83 -14.04
CA GLY A 16 -1.53 -13.94 -14.99
C GLY A 16 -0.32 -13.05 -14.67
N PHE A 17 -0.32 -12.38 -13.51
CA PHE A 17 0.80 -11.55 -13.04
C PHE A 17 1.21 -11.94 -11.62
N PRO A 18 2.50 -11.83 -11.24
CA PRO A 18 2.89 -11.81 -9.84
C PRO A 18 2.10 -10.75 -9.07
N GLN A 19 1.67 -11.04 -7.84
CA GLN A 19 0.85 -10.15 -7.02
C GLN A 19 1.43 -8.72 -6.95
N ILE A 20 2.73 -8.58 -6.73
CA ILE A 20 3.37 -7.27 -6.66
C ILE A 20 3.37 -6.54 -8.01
N GLU A 21 3.45 -7.26 -9.14
CA GLU A 21 3.30 -6.67 -10.47
C GLU A 21 1.88 -6.18 -10.71
N PHE A 22 0.89 -6.98 -10.29
CA PHE A 22 -0.52 -6.59 -10.39
C PHE A 22 -0.78 -5.28 -9.62
N LEU A 23 -0.28 -5.17 -8.38
CA LEU A 23 -0.34 -3.96 -7.57
C LEU A 23 0.33 -2.77 -8.26
N VAL A 24 1.56 -2.95 -8.77
CA VAL A 24 2.30 -1.90 -9.49
C VAL A 24 1.51 -1.38 -10.69
N ARG A 25 0.88 -2.29 -11.45
CA ARG A 25 0.04 -1.91 -12.60
C ARG A 25 -1.16 -1.05 -12.18
N ARG A 26 -1.81 -1.42 -11.07
CA ARG A 26 -2.94 -0.67 -10.54
C ARG A 26 -2.53 0.73 -10.08
N ILE A 27 -1.54 0.83 -9.22
CA ILE A 27 -1.12 2.12 -8.63
C ILE A 27 -0.60 3.09 -9.69
N LYS A 28 -0.04 2.60 -10.79
CA LYS A 28 0.39 3.47 -11.91
C LYS A 28 -0.73 4.28 -12.55
N SER A 29 -2.00 3.96 -12.30
CA SER A 29 -3.15 4.74 -12.80
C SER A 29 -3.55 5.90 -11.87
N ALA A 30 -2.99 6.00 -10.66
CA ALA A 30 -3.29 7.09 -9.74
C ALA A 30 -2.75 8.44 -10.27
N LYS A 31 -3.57 9.49 -10.20
CA LYS A 31 -3.30 10.82 -10.79
C LYS A 31 -2.23 11.58 -10.03
N PHE A 32 -2.19 11.42 -8.69
CA PHE A 32 -1.21 12.07 -7.83
C PHE A 32 0.09 11.27 -7.67
N LEU A 33 0.24 10.15 -8.39
CA LEU A 33 1.47 9.37 -8.35
C LEU A 33 2.61 10.12 -9.05
N GLY A 34 3.57 10.64 -8.28
CA GLY A 34 4.79 11.20 -8.81
C GLY A 34 5.82 10.13 -9.18
N ARG A 35 6.21 9.31 -8.21
CA ARG A 35 7.16 8.21 -8.39
C ARG A 35 6.77 7.00 -7.57
N LEU A 36 6.83 5.83 -8.17
CA LEU A 36 6.70 4.56 -7.47
C LEU A 36 8.10 4.00 -7.19
N VAL A 37 8.32 3.53 -5.96
CA VAL A 37 9.56 2.87 -5.52
C VAL A 37 9.19 1.57 -4.83
N LEU A 38 9.85 0.47 -5.17
CA LEU A 38 9.74 -0.79 -4.42
C LEU A 38 10.76 -0.79 -3.28
N ALA A 39 10.28 -0.82 -2.04
CA ALA A 39 11.12 -0.95 -0.85
C ALA A 39 11.09 -2.39 -0.34
N THR A 40 12.23 -3.08 -0.38
CA THR A 40 12.34 -4.50 -0.01
C THR A 40 13.56 -4.73 0.90
N THR A 41 13.83 -5.99 1.26
CA THR A 41 14.93 -6.33 2.17
C THR A 41 16.23 -6.67 1.42
N HIS A 42 17.32 -6.83 2.19
CA HIS A 42 18.60 -7.35 1.66
C HIS A 42 18.62 -8.88 1.52
N HIS A 43 17.59 -9.60 1.96
CA HIS A 43 17.54 -11.05 1.87
C HIS A 43 17.53 -11.54 0.41
N ASP A 44 18.25 -12.61 0.12
CA ASP A 44 18.30 -13.25 -1.21
C ASP A 44 16.90 -13.63 -1.70
N ALA A 45 15.99 -14.02 -0.79
CA ALA A 45 14.60 -14.29 -1.11
C ALA A 45 13.87 -13.11 -1.78
N ASP A 46 14.34 -11.88 -1.59
CA ASP A 46 13.77 -10.67 -2.17
C ASP A 46 14.44 -10.26 -3.50
N ASP A 47 15.42 -11.02 -3.98
CA ASP A 47 16.10 -10.75 -5.27
C ASP A 47 15.14 -10.79 -6.45
N PHE A 48 14.08 -11.60 -6.34
CA PHE A 48 13.03 -11.62 -7.35
C PHE A 48 12.27 -10.28 -7.40
N VAL A 49 11.95 -9.69 -6.26
CA VAL A 49 11.28 -8.37 -6.19
C VAL A 49 12.18 -7.31 -6.83
N ALA A 50 13.49 -7.35 -6.55
CA ALA A 50 14.45 -6.43 -7.15
C ALA A 50 14.57 -6.63 -8.67
N THR A 51 14.54 -7.87 -9.14
CA THR A 51 14.57 -8.20 -10.58
C THR A 51 13.30 -7.73 -11.27
N LEU A 52 12.14 -7.97 -10.66
CA LEU A 52 10.86 -7.53 -11.19
C LEU A 52 10.78 -5.99 -11.26
N GLY A 53 11.30 -5.29 -10.24
CA GLY A 53 11.39 -3.82 -10.28
C GLY A 53 12.14 -3.32 -11.50
N LYS A 54 13.27 -3.94 -11.86
CA LYS A 54 14.03 -3.62 -13.08
C LYS A 54 13.21 -3.85 -14.34
N GLN A 55 12.50 -5.00 -14.44
CA GLN A 55 11.64 -5.32 -15.58
C GLN A 55 10.50 -4.31 -15.76
N LEU A 56 9.87 -3.89 -14.64
CA LEU A 56 8.77 -2.92 -14.61
C LEU A 56 9.25 -1.46 -14.72
N LYS A 57 10.58 -1.24 -14.77
CA LYS A 57 11.21 0.09 -14.73
C LYS A 57 10.78 0.89 -13.48
N VAL A 58 10.69 0.22 -12.35
CA VAL A 58 10.40 0.79 -11.05
C VAL A 58 11.67 0.74 -10.21
N PRO A 59 12.16 1.86 -9.67
CA PRO A 59 13.31 1.88 -8.77
C PRO A 59 13.10 0.95 -7.57
N VAL A 60 14.19 0.36 -7.08
CA VAL A 60 14.18 -0.53 -5.93
C VAL A 60 15.16 -0.02 -4.89
N VAL A 61 14.68 0.10 -3.65
CA VAL A 61 15.51 0.36 -2.47
C VAL A 61 15.49 -0.87 -1.59
N ARG A 62 16.67 -1.29 -1.11
CA ARG A 62 16.81 -2.44 -0.21
C ARG A 62 17.33 -1.95 1.14
N GLY A 63 16.80 -2.52 2.23
CA GLY A 63 17.16 -2.14 3.59
C GLY A 63 16.83 -3.23 4.61
N PRO A 64 16.87 -2.92 5.92
CA PRO A 64 16.63 -3.88 6.99
C PRO A 64 15.20 -4.44 6.94
N GLU A 65 15.00 -5.70 7.36
CA GLU A 65 13.71 -6.38 7.33
C GLU A 65 12.74 -5.80 8.36
N GLU A 66 13.16 -5.69 9.61
CA GLU A 66 12.31 -5.28 10.74
C GLU A 66 12.11 -3.76 10.84
N ASP A 67 12.96 -2.98 10.18
CA ASP A 67 12.89 -1.53 10.19
C ASP A 67 12.36 -0.97 8.85
N VAL A 68 11.04 -1.02 8.72
CA VAL A 68 10.32 -0.50 7.54
C VAL A 68 10.51 1.01 7.41
N LEU A 69 10.42 1.74 8.51
CA LEU A 69 10.59 3.20 8.53
C LEU A 69 11.96 3.61 7.98
N SER A 70 13.02 2.90 8.35
CA SER A 70 14.36 3.12 7.80
C SER A 70 14.39 2.93 6.27
N ARG A 71 13.69 1.91 5.74
CA ARG A 71 13.59 1.72 4.28
C ARG A 71 12.89 2.89 3.58
N PHE A 72 11.86 3.48 4.21
CA PHE A 72 11.22 4.69 3.67
C PHE A 72 12.16 5.89 3.70
N MET A 73 12.95 6.07 4.77
CA MET A 73 13.95 7.15 4.84
C MET A 73 15.04 6.97 3.78
N MET A 74 15.56 5.75 3.58
CA MET A 74 16.52 5.44 2.50
C MET A 74 15.94 5.74 1.11
N ALA A 75 14.65 5.44 0.91
CA ALA A 75 13.97 5.77 -0.34
C ALA A 75 13.87 7.29 -0.55
N LEU A 76 13.55 8.06 0.49
CA LEU A 76 13.49 9.53 0.45
C LEU A 76 14.87 10.17 0.23
N GLU A 77 15.94 9.63 0.79
CA GLU A 77 17.31 10.08 0.54
C GLU A 77 17.71 9.91 -0.93
N THR A 78 17.30 8.77 -1.54
CA THR A 78 17.61 8.46 -2.94
C THR A 78 16.69 9.19 -3.91
N PHE A 79 15.44 9.35 -3.54
CA PHE A 79 14.36 9.92 -4.35
C PHE A 79 13.57 10.92 -3.52
N PRO A 80 14.05 12.16 -3.35
CA PRO A 80 13.37 13.19 -2.56
C PRO A 80 11.94 13.43 -3.03
N ALA A 81 11.03 13.58 -2.07
CA ALA A 81 9.62 13.88 -2.28
C ALA A 81 9.06 14.64 -1.07
N ASP A 82 8.03 15.46 -1.27
CA ASP A 82 7.35 16.18 -0.18
C ASP A 82 6.30 15.30 0.50
N ILE A 83 5.69 14.38 -0.27
CA ILE A 83 4.65 13.47 0.19
C ILE A 83 5.06 12.03 -0.10
N VAL A 84 4.84 11.18 0.89
CA VAL A 84 5.07 9.72 0.82
C VAL A 84 3.75 9.01 1.01
N VAL A 85 3.45 8.04 0.15
CA VAL A 85 2.28 7.16 0.30
C VAL A 85 2.76 5.73 0.53
N ARG A 86 2.28 5.13 1.62
CA ARG A 86 2.53 3.72 1.92
C ARG A 86 1.49 2.85 1.22
N VAL A 87 2.00 1.94 0.41
CA VAL A 87 1.23 0.83 -0.18
C VAL A 87 1.95 -0.47 0.15
N THR A 88 1.26 -1.46 0.67
CA THR A 88 1.86 -2.72 1.10
C THR A 88 1.67 -3.82 0.07
N GLY A 89 2.68 -4.66 -0.12
CA GLY A 89 2.72 -5.67 -1.20
C GLY A 89 1.71 -6.81 -1.06
N ASP A 90 1.06 -6.92 0.09
CA ASP A 90 -0.02 -7.87 0.36
C ASP A 90 -1.41 -7.35 -0.06
N ASN A 91 -1.51 -6.12 -0.52
CA ASN A 91 -2.74 -5.46 -0.94
C ASN A 91 -2.80 -5.27 -2.47
N PRO A 92 -2.96 -6.35 -3.26
CA PRO A 92 -2.91 -6.26 -4.73
C PRO A 92 -4.01 -5.39 -5.34
N LEU A 93 -5.11 -5.21 -4.63
CA LEU A 93 -6.27 -4.43 -5.07
C LEU A 93 -6.34 -3.04 -4.43
N THR A 94 -5.23 -2.50 -3.88
CA THR A 94 -5.16 -1.10 -3.42
C THR A 94 -5.77 -0.17 -4.48
N SER A 95 -6.64 0.75 -4.03
CA SER A 95 -7.42 1.61 -4.93
C SER A 95 -6.64 2.87 -5.35
N PRO A 96 -6.43 3.09 -6.66
CA PRO A 96 -5.90 4.36 -7.18
C PRO A 96 -6.81 5.55 -6.88
N GLU A 97 -8.13 5.33 -6.84
CA GLU A 97 -9.10 6.39 -6.55
C GLU A 97 -9.02 6.84 -5.08
N ILE A 98 -8.91 5.89 -4.15
CA ILE A 98 -8.69 6.18 -2.72
C ILE A 98 -7.32 6.85 -2.53
N PHE A 99 -6.29 6.37 -3.22
CA PHE A 99 -4.97 7.02 -3.25
C PHE A 99 -5.10 8.50 -3.62
N ASP A 100 -5.83 8.81 -4.70
CA ASP A 100 -6.00 10.18 -5.19
C ASP A 100 -6.77 11.07 -4.19
N ILE A 101 -7.79 10.53 -3.52
CA ILE A 101 -8.53 11.26 -2.48
C ILE A 101 -7.64 11.53 -1.27
N VAL A 102 -6.92 10.53 -0.77
CA VAL A 102 -6.04 10.64 0.40
C VAL A 102 -4.94 11.68 0.16
N VAL A 103 -4.25 11.60 -0.98
CA VAL A 103 -3.18 12.55 -1.33
C VAL A 103 -3.75 13.94 -1.61
N GLY A 104 -4.85 14.02 -2.35
CA GLY A 104 -5.51 15.30 -2.66
C GLY A 104 -5.99 16.02 -1.40
N HIS A 105 -6.51 15.29 -0.42
CA HIS A 105 -6.94 15.84 0.87
C HIS A 105 -5.74 16.33 1.69
N LEU A 106 -4.66 15.54 1.78
CA LEU A 106 -3.43 15.94 2.46
C LEU A 106 -2.87 17.25 1.89
N ILE A 107 -2.83 17.38 0.56
CA ILE A 107 -2.34 18.60 -0.11
C ILE A 107 -3.25 19.80 0.17
N LYS A 108 -4.57 19.61 0.01
CA LYS A 108 -5.56 20.69 0.11
C LYS A 108 -5.62 21.31 1.51
N GLU A 109 -5.58 20.48 2.54
CA GLU A 109 -5.72 20.88 3.95
C GLU A 109 -4.34 21.06 4.65
N ASP A 110 -3.24 20.88 3.91
CA ASP A 110 -1.85 20.99 4.41
C ASP A 110 -1.54 20.09 5.61
N LEU A 111 -2.03 18.84 5.58
CA LEU A 111 -1.96 17.90 6.69
C LEU A 111 -0.61 17.15 6.72
N ASP A 112 -0.21 16.70 7.90
CA ASP A 112 1.00 15.89 8.10
C ASP A 112 0.77 14.40 7.79
N TYR A 113 -0.47 13.93 8.03
CA TYR A 113 -0.86 12.54 7.83
C TYR A 113 -2.35 12.43 7.51
N VAL A 114 -2.68 11.63 6.51
CA VAL A 114 -4.06 11.25 6.15
C VAL A 114 -4.14 9.76 5.95
N HIS A 115 -5.20 9.14 6.48
CA HIS A 115 -5.48 7.73 6.33
C HIS A 115 -6.94 7.46 5.96
N SER A 116 -7.25 6.25 5.53
CA SER A 116 -8.59 5.86 5.08
C SER A 116 -9.08 4.57 5.77
N PRO A 117 -9.38 4.61 7.10
CA PRO A 117 -9.70 3.42 7.90
C PRO A 117 -11.01 2.75 7.49
N ASP A 118 -11.96 3.52 6.94
CA ASP A 118 -13.27 3.02 6.53
C ASP A 118 -13.26 2.35 5.16
N ALA A 119 -12.16 2.47 4.40
CA ALA A 119 -12.00 1.83 3.09
C ALA A 119 -11.98 0.30 3.19
N PRO A 120 -12.26 -0.43 2.08
CA PRO A 120 -12.04 -1.86 1.99
C PRO A 120 -10.68 -2.27 2.54
N TYR A 121 -10.65 -3.29 3.41
CA TYR A 121 -9.41 -3.77 4.03
C TYR A 121 -8.45 -4.35 2.97
N GLY A 122 -7.39 -3.62 2.68
CA GLY A 122 -6.46 -3.88 1.57
C GLY A 122 -6.65 -2.95 0.37
N GLY A 123 -7.69 -2.09 0.39
CA GLY A 123 -7.88 -1.02 -0.62
C GLY A 123 -7.33 0.34 -0.19
N ALA A 124 -7.13 0.51 1.11
CA ALA A 124 -6.68 1.74 1.76
C ALA A 124 -5.21 2.09 1.49
N VAL A 125 -4.88 3.35 1.68
CA VAL A 125 -3.50 3.86 1.74
C VAL A 125 -3.33 4.84 2.90
N ASP A 126 -2.08 5.04 3.31
CA ASP A 126 -1.65 6.08 4.24
C ASP A 126 -0.76 7.09 3.50
N ALA A 127 -1.04 8.39 3.61
CA ALA A 127 -0.21 9.45 3.06
C ALA A 127 0.40 10.30 4.18
N PHE A 128 1.66 10.67 4.00
CA PHE A 128 2.48 11.40 4.98
C PHE A 128 3.19 12.57 4.31
N LYS A 129 3.32 13.72 4.96
CA LYS A 129 4.42 14.62 4.64
C LYS A 129 5.76 13.93 4.94
N ALA A 130 6.75 14.08 4.08
CA ALA A 130 8.08 13.54 4.31
C ALA A 130 8.72 14.08 5.61
N SER A 131 8.44 15.34 5.97
CA SER A 131 8.84 15.95 7.24
C SER A 131 8.26 15.23 8.46
N ALA A 132 7.00 14.79 8.40
CA ALA A 132 6.36 14.03 9.47
C ALA A 132 7.00 12.64 9.65
N LEU A 133 7.28 11.94 8.56
CA LEU A 133 8.03 10.67 8.61
C LEU A 133 9.43 10.84 9.18
N LYS A 134 10.10 11.96 8.85
CA LYS A 134 11.41 12.26 9.43
C LYS A 134 11.32 12.46 10.94
N ILE A 135 10.33 13.19 11.44
CA ILE A 135 10.07 13.35 12.89
C ILE A 135 9.85 11.97 13.53
N CYS A 136 9.04 11.10 12.90
CA CYS A 136 8.84 9.73 13.41
C CYS A 136 10.17 8.98 13.50
N SER A 137 10.98 9.03 12.44
CA SER A 137 12.28 8.33 12.40
C SER A 137 13.26 8.81 13.46
N ASP A 138 13.26 10.11 13.76
CA ASP A 138 14.15 10.73 14.74
C ASP A 138 13.65 10.56 16.20
N SER A 139 12.35 10.20 16.38
CA SER A 139 11.68 10.25 17.70
C SER A 139 11.40 8.87 18.31
N THR A 140 11.56 7.76 17.58
CA THR A 140 11.25 6.43 18.12
C THR A 140 12.27 5.37 17.75
N ASP A 141 12.60 4.53 18.78
CA ASP A 141 13.33 3.28 18.62
C ASP A 141 12.42 2.06 18.85
N SER A 142 11.11 2.27 19.02
CA SER A 142 10.13 1.19 19.20
C SER A 142 10.07 0.32 17.95
N GLY A 143 10.34 -0.99 18.06
CA GLY A 143 10.24 -1.94 16.95
C GLY A 143 8.86 -1.88 16.28
N PHE A 144 7.78 -1.75 17.05
CA PHE A 144 6.42 -1.59 16.51
C PHE A 144 6.29 -0.34 15.63
N ASP A 145 6.78 0.81 16.07
CA ASP A 145 6.66 2.07 15.31
C ASP A 145 7.59 2.07 14.09
N ARG A 146 8.70 1.34 14.16
CA ARG A 146 9.63 1.18 13.03
C ARG A 146 9.10 0.20 11.98
N GLU A 147 8.34 -0.80 12.38
CA GLU A 147 7.63 -1.71 11.47
C GLU A 147 6.36 -1.05 10.89
N HIS A 148 5.56 -0.40 11.76
CA HIS A 148 4.32 0.28 11.39
C HIS A 148 4.57 1.79 11.32
N ILE A 149 4.96 2.31 10.15
CA ILE A 149 5.48 3.68 9.97
C ILE A 149 4.53 4.80 10.44
N ASN A 150 3.23 4.51 10.60
CA ASN A 150 2.23 5.41 11.18
C ASN A 150 2.10 5.26 12.71
N GLY A 151 2.75 4.26 13.33
CA GLY A 151 2.58 3.93 14.75
C GLY A 151 2.90 5.10 15.68
N TYR A 152 3.99 5.82 15.42
CA TYR A 152 4.37 7.00 16.22
C TYR A 152 3.35 8.15 16.09
N ILE A 153 2.86 8.44 14.87
CA ILE A 153 1.86 9.49 14.65
C ILE A 153 0.57 9.15 15.39
N LEU A 154 0.08 7.91 15.28
CA LEU A 154 -1.17 7.48 15.92
C LEU A 154 -1.11 7.56 17.46
N LYS A 155 0.07 7.39 18.06
CA LYS A 155 0.29 7.57 19.51
C LYS A 155 0.41 9.05 19.93
N ASN A 156 0.73 9.94 18.99
CA ASN A 156 1.05 11.34 19.23
C ASN A 156 0.22 12.28 18.34
N MET A 157 -1.04 11.95 18.05
CA MET A 157 -1.89 12.69 17.11
C MET A 157 -1.97 14.20 17.40
N SER A 158 -1.89 14.60 18.66
CA SER A 158 -1.92 16.02 19.05
C SER A 158 -0.68 16.82 18.58
N ALA A 159 0.39 16.15 18.20
CA ALA A 159 1.63 16.77 17.69
C ALA A 159 1.65 16.89 16.15
N PHE A 160 0.66 16.35 15.46
CA PHE A 160 0.58 16.33 14.01
C PHE A 160 -0.80 16.81 13.52
N GLN A 161 -0.85 17.44 12.35
CA GLN A 161 -2.10 17.73 11.66
C GLN A 161 -2.57 16.45 10.95
N THR A 162 -3.59 15.79 11.49
CA THR A 162 -4.06 14.49 11.00
C THR A 162 -5.55 14.48 10.75
N GLU A 163 -5.98 13.89 9.63
CA GLU A 163 -7.39 13.69 9.33
C GLU A 163 -7.65 12.32 8.67
N VAL A 164 -8.91 11.91 8.72
CA VAL A 164 -9.43 10.79 7.94
C VAL A 164 -9.81 11.29 6.55
N ALA A 165 -9.46 10.55 5.51
CA ALA A 165 -9.82 10.91 4.14
C ALA A 165 -11.34 10.91 3.95
N PRO A 166 -11.91 11.95 3.30
CA PRO A 166 -13.36 12.05 3.05
C PRO A 166 -13.79 11.14 1.87
N LEU A 167 -13.88 9.84 2.13
CA LEU A 167 -14.31 8.88 1.11
C LEU A 167 -15.81 9.00 0.82
N PRO A 168 -16.27 8.69 -0.42
CA PRO A 168 -17.66 8.45 -0.71
C PRO A 168 -18.24 7.36 0.20
N GLU A 169 -19.48 7.52 0.66
CA GLU A 169 -20.14 6.60 1.59
C GLU A 169 -20.15 5.15 1.06
N GLU A 170 -20.38 4.97 -0.22
CA GLU A 170 -20.38 3.66 -0.89
C GLU A 170 -19.01 2.97 -0.92
N TRP A 171 -17.93 3.68 -0.60
CA TRP A 171 -16.57 3.11 -0.47
C TRP A 171 -16.15 2.87 0.98
N CYS A 172 -16.96 3.33 1.95
CA CYS A 172 -16.77 3.07 3.37
C CYS A 172 -17.23 1.63 3.70
N ARG A 173 -16.42 0.65 3.26
CA ARG A 173 -16.70 -0.79 3.29
C ARG A 173 -15.55 -1.56 3.93
N SER A 174 -15.26 -1.25 5.20
CA SER A 174 -14.21 -1.94 5.99
C SER A 174 -14.50 -3.45 6.20
N ASP A 175 -15.72 -3.90 5.94
CA ASP A 175 -16.14 -5.29 5.89
C ASP A 175 -15.63 -6.04 4.65
N VAL A 176 -15.35 -5.34 3.55
CA VAL A 176 -14.79 -5.90 2.31
C VAL A 176 -13.30 -6.18 2.50
N ARG A 177 -12.90 -7.46 2.41
CA ARG A 177 -11.52 -7.90 2.60
C ARG A 177 -10.87 -8.25 1.26
N ILE A 178 -9.91 -7.41 0.83
CA ILE A 178 -9.19 -7.54 -0.44
C ILE A 178 -7.66 -7.55 -0.27
N THR A 179 -7.17 -7.94 0.92
CA THR A 179 -5.76 -8.23 1.22
C THR A 179 -5.44 -9.72 1.06
N VAL A 180 -4.17 -10.07 0.98
CA VAL A 180 -3.67 -11.46 0.92
C VAL A 180 -2.76 -11.73 2.12
N ASP A 181 -3.30 -12.36 3.16
CA ASP A 181 -2.55 -12.77 4.34
C ASP A 181 -2.50 -14.29 4.49
N THR A 182 -3.53 -14.99 4.02
CA THR A 182 -3.70 -16.43 4.15
C THR A 182 -3.92 -17.07 2.78
N PRO A 183 -3.82 -18.42 2.66
CA PRO A 183 -4.19 -19.13 1.43
C PRO A 183 -5.64 -18.89 1.00
N GLU A 184 -6.56 -18.73 1.97
CA GLU A 184 -7.97 -18.44 1.73
C GLU A 184 -8.15 -17.06 1.12
N ASP A 185 -7.46 -16.03 1.67
CA ASP A 185 -7.45 -14.69 1.09
C ASP A 185 -6.95 -14.74 -0.38
N GLN A 186 -5.89 -15.51 -0.62
CA GLN A 186 -5.32 -15.65 -1.97
C GLN A 186 -6.32 -16.28 -2.95
N ALA A 187 -7.07 -17.31 -2.51
CA ALA A 187 -8.11 -17.95 -3.32
C ALA A 187 -9.24 -16.96 -3.63
N SER A 188 -9.71 -16.22 -2.63
CA SER A 188 -10.75 -15.18 -2.78
C SER A 188 -10.34 -14.08 -3.74
N ILE A 189 -9.10 -13.58 -3.64
CA ILE A 189 -8.57 -12.55 -4.55
C ILE A 189 -8.45 -13.09 -5.98
N ARG A 190 -8.01 -14.33 -6.18
CA ARG A 190 -7.96 -14.96 -7.51
C ARG A 190 -9.33 -15.08 -8.14
N GLU A 191 -10.33 -15.49 -7.37
CA GLU A 191 -11.72 -15.58 -7.86
C GLU A 191 -12.25 -14.19 -8.24
N LEU A 192 -12.06 -13.20 -7.37
CA LEU A 192 -12.48 -11.82 -7.62
C LEU A 192 -11.83 -11.26 -8.90
N VAL A 193 -10.51 -11.44 -9.07
CA VAL A 193 -9.79 -11.00 -10.26
C VAL A 193 -10.25 -11.76 -11.51
N ALA A 194 -10.54 -13.05 -11.42
CA ALA A 194 -11.08 -13.83 -12.53
C ALA A 194 -12.45 -13.31 -12.99
N ARG A 195 -13.33 -12.94 -12.05
CA ARG A 195 -14.65 -12.35 -12.36
C ARG A 195 -14.55 -10.94 -12.94
N LEU A 196 -13.58 -10.12 -12.48
CA LEU A 196 -13.28 -8.82 -13.06
C LEU A 196 -12.71 -8.95 -14.50
N GLY A 197 -12.12 -10.10 -14.83
CA GLY A 197 -11.60 -10.41 -16.16
C GLY A 197 -10.34 -9.62 -16.53
N PRO A 198 -10.04 -9.49 -17.85
CA PRO A 198 -8.78 -8.88 -18.32
C PRO A 198 -8.57 -7.42 -17.90
N ARG A 199 -9.61 -6.73 -17.47
CA ARG A 199 -9.55 -5.33 -17.00
C ARG A 199 -9.29 -5.22 -15.49
N ALA A 200 -9.14 -6.34 -14.78
CA ALA A 200 -8.96 -6.35 -13.32
C ALA A 200 -7.87 -5.37 -12.81
N PRO A 201 -6.70 -5.21 -13.46
CA PRO A 201 -5.72 -4.21 -13.02
C PRO A 201 -6.23 -2.76 -13.05
N ASN A 202 -7.24 -2.47 -13.88
CA ASN A 202 -7.82 -1.14 -14.03
C ASN A 202 -9.27 -1.06 -13.51
N ALA A 203 -9.74 -2.08 -12.81
CA ALA A 203 -11.09 -2.09 -12.27
C ALA A 203 -11.22 -1.02 -11.17
N PRO A 204 -12.22 -0.12 -11.23
CA PRO A 204 -12.44 0.87 -10.19
C PRO A 204 -12.94 0.23 -8.90
N ILE A 205 -12.77 0.93 -7.78
CA ILE A 205 -13.05 0.37 -6.44
C ILE A 205 -14.53 -0.02 -6.27
N ASP A 206 -15.46 0.73 -6.83
CA ASP A 206 -16.89 0.42 -6.80
C ASP A 206 -17.24 -0.88 -7.54
N GLN A 207 -16.54 -1.18 -8.64
CA GLN A 207 -16.68 -2.46 -9.34
C GLN A 207 -16.10 -3.62 -8.52
N ILE A 208 -14.97 -3.41 -7.85
CA ILE A 208 -14.34 -4.40 -6.97
C ILE A 208 -15.30 -4.76 -5.83
N ILE A 209 -15.87 -3.75 -5.16
CA ILE A 209 -16.84 -3.94 -4.07
C ILE A 209 -18.06 -4.74 -4.58
N ARG A 210 -18.66 -4.35 -5.70
CA ARG A 210 -19.83 -5.05 -6.28
C ARG A 210 -19.52 -6.51 -6.60
N VAL A 211 -18.36 -6.81 -7.17
CA VAL A 211 -17.98 -8.20 -7.49
C VAL A 211 -17.69 -8.99 -6.22
N TYR A 212 -17.10 -8.36 -5.21
CA TYR A 212 -16.88 -8.97 -3.89
C TYR A 212 -18.21 -9.39 -3.23
N ASP A 213 -19.20 -8.50 -3.23
CA ASP A 213 -20.54 -8.79 -2.67
C ASP A 213 -21.19 -10.00 -3.37
N GLN A 214 -21.10 -10.11 -4.70
CA GLN A 214 -21.62 -11.24 -5.49
C GLN A 214 -20.91 -12.58 -5.22
N ILE A 215 -19.69 -12.57 -4.69
CA ILE A 215 -18.95 -13.79 -4.32
C ILE A 215 -19.32 -14.22 -2.89
N SER A 216 -19.67 -13.26 -2.04
CA SER A 216 -19.94 -13.47 -0.61
C SER A 216 -21.39 -13.86 -0.31
N GLU A 217 -22.31 -13.75 -1.30
CA GLU A 217 -23.68 -14.26 -1.28
C GLU A 217 -23.72 -15.77 -1.60
#